data_a6d480b7707322c375429da5c882f2d0
#
_entry.id   a6d480b7707322c375429da5c882f2d0
#
_cell.length_a   1.000
_cell.length_b   1.000
_cell.length_c   1.000
_cell.angle_alpha   90.00
_cell.angle_beta   90.00
_cell.angle_gamma   90.00
#
_symmetry.space_group_name_H-M   'P 1'
#
loop_
_entity.id
_entity.type
_entity.pdbx_description
1 polymer ?
#
loop_
_entity_poly.entity_id
_entity_poly.type
_entity_poly.pdbx_seq_one_letter_code
_entity_poly.pdbx_strand_id
1 'polypeptide(L)'
;MTLEETIRRIRPVDQKAKEDAKAHWDGLGKPLGSLGRLEDVIVQIAGIQRTPQIHIEKKALVIMCADNGVVEEGVTQCGQEVTASVAENFLDEKSCVAIMCKRAGAGIYPVDIGMAVDTPRIEKRKVAYGTKNMTKEPAMTRAQAVATIEAGIAKAQELKNLGYELLATGEMGIGNTTTSSAMTAVFLRMEPERVTGRGAGLSGAGLKRKVRAIWRAISLHEPDASDPLDVLSKVGGFDIAGMCGLFLGGAALQMPVIM
;
A
#
# COMPACT_ATOMS: atom_id res chain seq x y z
N MET A 1 7.46 -16.41 -3.49
CA MET A 1 8.72 -15.98 -2.84
C MET A 1 8.41 -15.63 -1.40
N THR A 2 9.23 -16.08 -0.45
CA THR A 2 9.16 -15.60 0.94
C THR A 2 9.63 -14.15 1.04
N LEU A 3 9.35 -13.50 2.17
CA LEU A 3 9.82 -12.13 2.44
C LEU A 3 11.36 -12.03 2.33
N GLU A 4 12.10 -12.97 2.95
CA GLU A 4 13.56 -12.99 2.91
C GLU A 4 14.12 -13.23 1.51
N GLU A 5 13.54 -14.17 0.74
CA GLU A 5 13.93 -14.42 -0.65
C GLU A 5 13.71 -13.17 -1.51
N THR A 6 12.60 -12.47 -1.28
CA THR A 6 12.26 -11.24 -2.01
C THR A 6 13.28 -10.15 -1.73
N ILE A 7 13.60 -9.89 -0.45
CA ILE A 7 14.59 -8.89 -0.06
C ILE A 7 15.95 -9.18 -0.70
N ARG A 8 16.40 -10.45 -0.70
CA ARG A 8 17.66 -10.85 -1.32
C ARG A 8 17.71 -10.66 -2.84
N ARG A 9 16.57 -10.62 -3.51
CA ARG A 9 16.45 -10.40 -4.96
C ARG A 9 16.42 -8.94 -5.38
N ILE A 10 16.16 -8.02 -4.48
CA ILE A 10 16.14 -6.59 -4.77
C ILE A 10 17.55 -6.14 -5.20
N ARG A 11 17.61 -5.48 -6.33
CA ARG A 11 18.85 -4.94 -6.91
C ARG A 11 18.73 -3.43 -7.10
N PRO A 12 19.81 -2.68 -7.01
CA PRO A 12 19.83 -1.28 -7.40
C PRO A 12 19.33 -1.09 -8.83
N VAL A 13 18.74 0.06 -9.10
CA VAL A 13 18.33 0.46 -10.46
C VAL A 13 19.54 0.52 -11.40
N ASP A 14 19.33 0.21 -12.66
CA ASP A 14 20.38 0.20 -13.68
C ASP A 14 20.71 1.63 -14.11
N GLN A 15 21.92 2.09 -13.79
CA GLN A 15 22.35 3.45 -14.11
C GLN A 15 22.58 3.64 -15.61
N LYS A 16 23.10 2.61 -16.30
CA LYS A 16 23.31 2.68 -17.75
C LYS A 16 22.00 2.84 -18.51
N ALA A 17 20.96 2.08 -18.13
CA ALA A 17 19.63 2.22 -18.72
C ALA A 17 19.03 3.62 -18.47
N LYS A 18 19.28 4.22 -17.29
CA LYS A 18 18.86 5.60 -17.00
C LYS A 18 19.60 6.62 -17.88
N GLU A 19 20.90 6.48 -18.04
CA GLU A 19 21.71 7.37 -18.88
C GLU A 19 21.27 7.28 -20.35
N ASP A 20 21.04 6.07 -20.84
CA ASP A 20 20.59 5.86 -22.23
C ASP A 20 19.18 6.42 -22.47
N ALA A 21 18.26 6.23 -21.52
CA ALA A 21 16.91 6.82 -21.59
C ALA A 21 16.96 8.35 -21.54
N LYS A 22 17.84 8.94 -20.71
CA LYS A 22 18.03 10.39 -20.69
C LYS A 22 18.62 10.91 -21.99
N ALA A 23 19.64 10.25 -22.52
CA ALA A 23 20.25 10.62 -23.81
C ALA A 23 19.22 10.55 -24.96
N HIS A 24 18.31 9.55 -24.92
CA HIS A 24 17.21 9.48 -25.86
C HIS A 24 16.28 10.70 -25.76
N TRP A 25 15.88 11.10 -24.54
CA TRP A 25 15.07 12.31 -24.31
C TRP A 25 15.76 13.57 -24.84
N ASP A 26 17.04 13.71 -24.57
CA ASP A 26 17.82 14.88 -24.98
C ASP A 26 18.04 14.93 -26.50
N GLY A 27 17.99 13.77 -27.20
CA GLY A 27 18.06 13.65 -28.65
C GLY A 27 16.76 13.93 -29.41
N LEU A 28 15.64 14.08 -28.71
CA LEU A 28 14.35 14.39 -29.36
C LEU A 28 14.27 15.87 -29.75
N GLY A 29 13.51 16.17 -30.82
CA GLY A 29 13.27 17.52 -31.33
C GLY A 29 12.38 18.37 -30.43
N LYS A 30 12.73 18.55 -29.17
CA LYS A 30 12.03 19.35 -28.16
C LYS A 30 13.04 20.15 -27.33
N PRO A 31 12.64 21.26 -26.66
CA PRO A 31 13.53 21.91 -25.71
C PRO A 31 13.95 20.94 -24.58
N LEU A 32 15.20 21.00 -24.15
CA LEU A 32 15.73 20.14 -23.10
C LEU A 32 14.91 20.32 -21.80
N GLY A 33 14.51 19.21 -21.19
CA GLY A 33 13.76 19.20 -19.94
C GLY A 33 12.34 19.77 -20.02
N SER A 34 11.79 20.01 -21.23
CA SER A 34 10.49 20.68 -21.42
C SER A 34 9.28 19.94 -20.84
N LEU A 35 9.35 18.62 -20.63
CA LEU A 35 8.31 17.82 -20.01
C LEU A 35 8.51 17.71 -18.48
N GLY A 36 9.57 18.31 -17.94
CA GLY A 36 9.81 18.37 -16.49
C GLY A 36 9.90 17.00 -15.85
N ARG A 37 9.23 16.82 -14.72
CA ARG A 37 9.26 15.57 -13.94
C ARG A 37 8.82 14.32 -14.72
N LEU A 38 8.07 14.46 -15.81
CA LEU A 38 7.69 13.30 -16.63
C LEU A 38 8.94 12.62 -17.21
N GLU A 39 9.92 13.40 -17.65
CA GLU A 39 11.19 12.84 -18.16
C GLU A 39 11.93 12.07 -17.06
N ASP A 40 11.99 12.64 -15.84
CA ASP A 40 12.64 11.99 -14.70
C ASP A 40 11.94 10.67 -14.32
N VAL A 41 10.62 10.63 -14.34
CA VAL A 41 9.84 9.41 -14.07
C VAL A 41 10.13 8.34 -15.11
N ILE A 42 10.16 8.69 -16.38
CA ILE A 42 10.46 7.75 -17.47
C ILE A 42 11.90 7.21 -17.36
N VAL A 43 12.86 8.08 -17.06
CA VAL A 43 14.26 7.68 -16.81
C VAL A 43 14.35 6.74 -15.60
N GLN A 44 13.59 6.99 -14.54
CA GLN A 44 13.55 6.10 -13.39
C GLN A 44 12.95 4.73 -13.74
N ILE A 45 11.87 4.69 -14.52
CA ILE A 45 11.27 3.43 -15.01
C ILE A 45 12.27 2.64 -15.84
N ALA A 46 13.00 3.29 -16.75
CA ALA A 46 14.07 2.65 -17.53
C ALA A 46 15.12 1.98 -16.64
N GLY A 47 15.55 2.66 -15.57
CA GLY A 47 16.47 2.10 -14.59
C GLY A 47 15.90 0.90 -13.83
N ILE A 48 14.61 0.91 -13.49
CA ILE A 48 13.93 -0.21 -12.82
C ILE A 48 13.82 -1.40 -13.77
N GLN A 49 13.37 -1.19 -15.02
CA GLN A 49 13.18 -2.23 -16.02
C GLN A 49 14.51 -2.68 -16.67
N ARG A 50 15.62 -1.98 -16.40
CA ARG A 50 16.96 -2.25 -16.92
C ARG A 50 17.05 -2.18 -18.46
N THR A 51 16.27 -1.30 -19.06
CA THR A 51 16.23 -1.06 -20.49
C THR A 51 15.81 0.38 -20.80
N PRO A 52 16.41 1.07 -21.79
CA PRO A 52 15.94 2.39 -22.20
C PRO A 52 14.58 2.32 -22.94
N GLN A 53 14.21 1.15 -23.50
CA GLN A 53 12.89 0.93 -24.07
C GLN A 53 11.94 0.48 -22.97
N ILE A 54 11.21 1.43 -22.41
CA ILE A 54 10.28 1.17 -21.34
C ILE A 54 8.99 0.49 -21.83
N HIS A 55 8.42 -0.34 -20.98
CA HIS A 55 7.16 -1.04 -21.22
C HIS A 55 6.20 -0.71 -20.05
N ILE A 56 5.10 -0.02 -20.36
CA ILE A 56 4.07 0.40 -19.39
C ILE A 56 2.66 0.30 -19.95
N GLU A 57 2.47 -0.46 -21.01
CA GLU A 57 1.17 -0.61 -21.68
C GLU A 57 0.19 -1.38 -20.81
N LYS A 58 0.63 -2.50 -20.24
CA LYS A 58 -0.21 -3.34 -19.39
C LYS A 58 0.01 -3.00 -17.92
N LYS A 59 -0.92 -2.26 -17.36
CA LYS A 59 -0.86 -1.71 -16.00
C LYS A 59 -2.01 -2.17 -15.14
N ALA A 60 -1.75 -2.36 -13.84
CA ALA A 60 -2.74 -2.79 -12.87
C ALA A 60 -2.70 -1.90 -11.62
N LEU A 61 -3.89 -1.62 -11.08
CA LEU A 61 -4.07 -1.13 -9.72
C LEU A 61 -4.45 -2.30 -8.83
N VAL A 62 -3.68 -2.55 -7.77
CA VAL A 62 -4.00 -3.55 -6.74
C VAL A 62 -4.46 -2.81 -5.49
N ILE A 63 -5.64 -3.16 -4.99
CA ILE A 63 -6.24 -2.54 -3.80
C ILE A 63 -6.28 -3.59 -2.68
N MET A 64 -5.49 -3.38 -1.63
CA MET A 64 -5.48 -4.24 -0.44
C MET A 64 -6.64 -3.87 0.47
N CYS A 65 -7.61 -4.78 0.63
CA CYS A 65 -8.83 -4.56 1.40
C CYS A 65 -8.73 -5.27 2.75
N ALA A 66 -8.78 -4.51 3.86
CA ALA A 66 -8.73 -5.06 5.20
C ALA A 66 -9.40 -4.15 6.23
N ASP A 67 -9.92 -4.73 7.29
CA ASP A 67 -10.52 -4.01 8.39
C ASP A 67 -9.59 -3.86 9.58
N ASN A 68 -9.74 -2.76 10.31
CA ASN A 68 -8.88 -2.40 11.41
C ASN A 68 -9.68 -2.37 12.73
N GLY A 69 -9.30 -3.20 13.71
CA GLY A 69 -10.03 -3.35 14.97
C GLY A 69 -10.07 -2.08 15.83
N VAL A 70 -9.17 -1.12 15.59
CA VAL A 70 -9.18 0.18 16.27
C VAL A 70 -10.46 1.01 16.02
N VAL A 71 -11.28 0.62 15.05
CA VAL A 71 -12.62 1.22 14.79
C VAL A 71 -13.51 1.17 16.05
N GLU A 72 -13.34 0.18 16.93
CA GLU A 72 -14.04 0.10 18.22
C GLU A 72 -13.87 1.33 19.10
N GLU A 73 -12.79 2.08 18.93
CA GLU A 73 -12.49 3.30 19.70
C GLU A 73 -13.25 4.55 19.18
N GLY A 74 -14.14 4.41 18.21
CA GLY A 74 -14.91 5.52 17.62
C GLY A 74 -14.02 6.54 16.89
N VAL A 75 -13.01 6.04 16.21
CA VAL A 75 -12.02 6.84 15.44
C VAL A 75 -12.38 7.01 13.97
N THR A 76 -13.57 6.56 13.58
CA THR A 76 -14.11 6.63 12.22
C THR A 76 -15.54 7.17 12.22
N GLN A 77 -16.06 7.56 11.04
CA GLN A 77 -17.44 8.00 10.87
C GLN A 77 -18.40 6.87 10.55
N CYS A 78 -17.88 5.72 10.10
CA CYS A 78 -18.66 4.53 9.71
C CYS A 78 -18.01 3.29 10.29
N GLY A 79 -18.74 2.19 10.27
CA GLY A 79 -18.25 0.89 10.71
C GLY A 79 -17.51 0.12 9.60
N GLN A 80 -17.02 -1.04 9.96
CA GLN A 80 -16.23 -1.93 9.08
C GLN A 80 -17.03 -2.49 7.89
N GLU A 81 -18.38 -2.53 7.98
CA GLU A 81 -19.26 -2.97 6.89
C GLU A 81 -19.06 -2.18 5.58
N VAL A 82 -18.57 -0.95 5.68
CA VAL A 82 -18.29 -0.09 4.52
C VAL A 82 -17.11 -0.62 3.69
N THR A 83 -16.11 -1.24 4.32
CA THR A 83 -14.95 -1.81 3.61
C THR A 83 -15.38 -2.81 2.55
N ALA A 84 -16.20 -3.80 2.93
CA ALA A 84 -16.68 -4.83 2.00
C ALA A 84 -17.54 -4.25 0.88
N SER A 85 -18.44 -3.31 1.22
CA SER A 85 -19.33 -2.66 0.25
C SER A 85 -18.52 -1.86 -0.80
N VAL A 86 -17.49 -1.14 -0.37
CA VAL A 86 -16.64 -0.37 -1.29
C VAL A 86 -15.77 -1.31 -2.12
N ALA A 87 -15.23 -2.39 -1.53
CA ALA A 87 -14.45 -3.37 -2.26
C ALA A 87 -15.22 -3.96 -3.44
N GLU A 88 -16.48 -4.35 -3.23
CA GLU A 88 -17.38 -4.85 -4.30
C GLU A 88 -17.67 -3.78 -5.36
N ASN A 89 -17.84 -2.51 -4.96
CA ASN A 89 -18.10 -1.40 -5.89
C ASN A 89 -16.92 -1.10 -6.82
N PHE A 90 -15.69 -1.50 -6.49
CA PHE A 90 -14.56 -1.39 -7.42
C PHE A 90 -14.79 -2.22 -8.68
N LEU A 91 -15.39 -3.39 -8.56
CA LEU A 91 -15.67 -4.30 -9.67
C LEU A 91 -16.87 -3.82 -10.54
N ASP A 92 -17.73 -2.99 -9.99
CA ASP A 92 -18.93 -2.48 -10.67
C ASP A 92 -18.70 -1.10 -11.34
N GLU A 93 -17.46 -0.62 -11.40
CA GLU A 93 -17.10 0.71 -11.91
C GLU A 93 -17.88 1.86 -11.20
N LYS A 94 -18.29 1.64 -9.93
CA LYS A 94 -19.07 2.62 -9.14
C LYS A 94 -18.21 3.51 -8.24
N SER A 95 -16.89 3.35 -8.28
CA SER A 95 -15.95 4.19 -7.54
C SER A 95 -15.17 5.10 -8.46
N CYS A 96 -14.71 6.25 -7.93
CA CYS A 96 -13.87 7.16 -8.70
C CYS A 96 -12.63 6.46 -9.26
N VAL A 97 -11.96 5.62 -8.44
CA VAL A 97 -10.74 4.93 -8.86
C VAL A 97 -11.01 3.92 -9.98
N ALA A 98 -12.14 3.20 -9.95
CA ALA A 98 -12.49 2.26 -11.02
C ALA A 98 -12.73 2.98 -12.35
N ILE A 99 -13.42 4.14 -12.32
CA ILE A 99 -13.62 4.98 -13.50
C ILE A 99 -12.27 5.50 -14.04
N MET A 100 -11.37 5.94 -13.14
CA MET A 100 -10.02 6.40 -13.51
C MET A 100 -9.18 5.27 -14.11
N CYS A 101 -9.22 4.07 -13.53
CA CYS A 101 -8.54 2.88 -14.07
C CYS A 101 -9.03 2.54 -15.47
N LYS A 102 -10.34 2.53 -15.68
CA LYS A 102 -10.93 2.31 -17.00
C LYS A 102 -10.43 3.35 -18.01
N ARG A 103 -10.38 4.63 -17.63
CA ARG A 103 -9.88 5.71 -18.49
C ARG A 103 -8.38 5.56 -18.79
N ALA A 104 -7.60 5.10 -17.83
CA ALA A 104 -6.16 4.89 -17.97
C ALA A 104 -5.80 3.56 -18.66
N GLY A 105 -6.78 2.72 -18.99
CA GLY A 105 -6.53 1.36 -19.51
C GLY A 105 -5.80 0.47 -18.49
N ALA A 106 -6.06 0.65 -17.19
CA ALA A 106 -5.47 -0.13 -16.12
C ALA A 106 -6.47 -1.16 -15.58
N GLY A 107 -6.01 -2.40 -15.37
CA GLY A 107 -6.79 -3.42 -14.66
C GLY A 107 -6.94 -3.03 -13.18
N ILE A 108 -8.08 -3.37 -12.57
CA ILE A 108 -8.33 -3.14 -11.15
C ILE A 108 -8.47 -4.47 -10.43
N TYR A 109 -7.73 -4.64 -9.33
CA TYR A 109 -7.60 -5.89 -8.58
C TYR A 109 -7.79 -5.63 -7.09
N PRO A 110 -9.04 -5.57 -6.59
CA PRO A 110 -9.28 -5.58 -5.15
C PRO A 110 -8.99 -6.98 -4.59
N VAL A 111 -8.23 -7.02 -3.49
CA VAL A 111 -7.79 -8.25 -2.81
C VAL A 111 -8.21 -8.19 -1.36
N ASP A 112 -9.00 -9.14 -0.92
CA ASP A 112 -9.33 -9.34 0.50
C ASP A 112 -8.11 -9.92 1.21
N ILE A 113 -7.38 -9.07 1.91
CA ILE A 113 -6.22 -9.43 2.71
C ILE A 113 -6.55 -9.53 4.20
N GLY A 114 -7.73 -9.06 4.59
CA GLY A 114 -8.15 -9.07 6.00
C GLY A 114 -9.45 -8.31 6.26
N MET A 115 -10.47 -8.41 5.40
CA MET A 115 -11.78 -7.84 5.69
C MET A 115 -12.49 -8.63 6.81
N ALA A 116 -13.29 -7.95 7.63
CA ALA A 116 -14.04 -8.56 8.74
C ALA A 116 -15.13 -9.51 8.27
N VAL A 117 -15.56 -9.40 7.02
CA VAL A 117 -16.56 -10.25 6.40
C VAL A 117 -16.09 -10.81 5.07
N ASP A 118 -16.69 -11.90 4.63
CA ASP A 118 -16.44 -12.44 3.29
C ASP A 118 -17.34 -11.75 2.26
N THR A 119 -16.81 -11.61 1.04
CA THR A 119 -17.53 -11.10 -0.12
C THR A 119 -17.51 -12.13 -1.24
N PRO A 120 -18.50 -12.15 -2.15
CA PRO A 120 -18.59 -13.20 -3.17
C PRO A 120 -17.59 -13.05 -4.32
N ARG A 121 -17.14 -11.82 -4.65
CA ARG A 121 -16.40 -11.55 -5.90
C ARG A 121 -14.95 -11.13 -5.68
N ILE A 122 -14.59 -10.67 -4.48
CA ILE A 122 -13.24 -10.21 -4.21
C ILE A 122 -12.29 -11.40 -4.03
N GLU A 123 -11.12 -11.31 -4.66
CA GLU A 123 -10.06 -12.31 -4.53
C GLU A 123 -9.67 -12.49 -3.06
N LYS A 124 -9.74 -13.71 -2.57
CA LYS A 124 -9.48 -14.02 -1.15
C LYS A 124 -8.01 -14.41 -0.93
N ARG A 125 -7.29 -13.58 -0.19
CA ARG A 125 -5.97 -13.84 0.38
C ARG A 125 -5.92 -13.48 1.87
N LYS A 126 -7.07 -13.55 2.50
CA LYS A 126 -7.32 -13.17 3.89
C LYS A 126 -6.41 -13.95 4.85
N VAL A 127 -5.68 -13.21 5.69
CA VAL A 127 -4.85 -13.76 6.77
C VAL A 127 -5.67 -13.89 8.05
N ALA A 128 -6.56 -12.93 8.32
CA ALA A 128 -7.52 -12.97 9.42
C ALA A 128 -8.72 -12.06 9.10
N TYR A 129 -9.78 -12.16 9.89
CA TYR A 129 -10.99 -11.31 9.79
C TYR A 129 -10.79 -9.98 10.54
N GLY A 130 -10.01 -9.07 9.92
CA GLY A 130 -9.61 -7.79 10.50
C GLY A 130 -8.45 -7.93 11.50
N THR A 131 -7.80 -6.80 11.80
CA THR A 131 -6.83 -6.73 12.88
C THR A 131 -7.53 -6.69 14.23
N LYS A 132 -6.76 -6.94 15.30
CA LYS A 132 -7.21 -6.67 16.65
C LYS A 132 -7.21 -5.17 16.94
N ASN A 133 -7.87 -4.78 18.04
CA ASN A 133 -7.83 -3.41 18.51
C ASN A 133 -6.49 -3.11 19.18
N MET A 134 -5.65 -2.33 18.50
CA MET A 134 -4.30 -1.99 18.96
C MET A 134 -4.27 -1.25 20.31
N THR A 135 -5.41 -0.73 20.79
CA THR A 135 -5.47 -0.11 22.13
C THR A 135 -5.61 -1.13 23.27
N LYS A 136 -5.83 -2.41 22.95
CA LYS A 136 -6.07 -3.50 23.91
C LYS A 136 -5.01 -4.59 23.81
N GLU A 137 -4.64 -4.97 22.59
CA GLU A 137 -3.67 -6.00 22.26
C GLU A 137 -2.96 -5.65 20.95
N PRO A 138 -1.83 -6.28 20.58
CA PRO A 138 -1.18 -6.04 19.30
C PRO A 138 -2.16 -6.23 18.12
N ALA A 139 -2.08 -5.36 17.11
CA ALA A 139 -2.98 -5.37 15.96
C ALA A 139 -2.99 -6.74 15.24
N MET A 140 -1.84 -7.39 15.19
CA MET A 140 -1.67 -8.74 14.62
C MET A 140 -0.44 -9.41 15.20
N THR A 141 -0.29 -10.72 14.99
CA THR A 141 0.96 -11.41 15.30
C THR A 141 2.04 -11.09 14.24
N ARG A 142 3.31 -11.21 14.62
CA ARG A 142 4.42 -11.07 13.67
C ARG A 142 4.30 -12.04 12.49
N ALA A 143 3.84 -13.27 12.74
CA ALA A 143 3.61 -14.26 11.70
C ALA A 143 2.52 -13.83 10.71
N GLN A 144 1.43 -13.22 11.20
CA GLN A 144 0.38 -12.64 10.35
C GLN A 144 0.91 -11.47 9.52
N ALA A 145 1.72 -10.59 10.11
CA ALA A 145 2.35 -9.49 9.37
C ALA A 145 3.20 -10.00 8.20
N VAL A 146 4.07 -11.00 8.44
CA VAL A 146 4.88 -11.63 7.40
C VAL A 146 4.02 -12.30 6.34
N ALA A 147 3.03 -13.11 6.73
CA ALA A 147 2.13 -13.79 5.79
C ALA A 147 1.38 -12.80 4.89
N THR A 148 0.97 -11.65 5.44
CA THR A 148 0.28 -10.60 4.69
C THR A 148 1.21 -9.91 3.69
N ILE A 149 2.46 -9.61 4.08
CA ILE A 149 3.48 -9.09 3.16
C ILE A 149 3.72 -10.10 2.02
N GLU A 150 3.87 -11.38 2.35
CA GLU A 150 4.09 -12.44 1.36
C GLU A 150 2.90 -12.62 0.40
N ALA A 151 1.67 -12.40 0.87
CA ALA A 151 0.49 -12.38 0.00
C ALA A 151 0.55 -11.22 -1.01
N GLY A 152 1.02 -10.03 -0.60
CA GLY A 152 1.26 -8.91 -1.49
C GLY A 152 2.38 -9.20 -2.52
N ILE A 153 3.49 -9.81 -2.08
CA ILE A 153 4.57 -10.26 -2.96
C ILE A 153 4.04 -11.27 -3.99
N ALA A 154 3.25 -12.23 -3.55
CA ALA A 154 2.66 -13.25 -4.43
C ALA A 154 1.72 -12.63 -5.47
N LYS A 155 0.95 -11.58 -5.10
CA LYS A 155 0.09 -10.85 -6.05
C LYS A 155 0.92 -10.09 -7.09
N ALA A 156 2.00 -9.44 -6.69
CA ALA A 156 2.93 -8.80 -7.62
C ALA A 156 3.53 -9.81 -8.62
N GLN A 157 3.96 -10.99 -8.12
CA GLN A 157 4.50 -12.07 -8.96
C GLN A 157 3.45 -12.62 -9.94
N GLU A 158 2.22 -12.82 -9.50
CA GLU A 158 1.11 -13.26 -10.35
C GLU A 158 0.88 -12.28 -11.51
N LEU A 159 0.77 -10.98 -11.20
CA LEU A 159 0.56 -9.96 -12.22
C LEU A 159 1.74 -9.85 -13.19
N LYS A 160 2.99 -9.98 -12.68
CA LYS A 160 4.17 -10.05 -13.56
C LYS A 160 4.10 -11.23 -14.51
N ASN A 161 3.70 -12.40 -14.04
CA ASN A 161 3.54 -13.60 -14.87
C ASN A 161 2.42 -13.46 -15.92
N LEU A 162 1.39 -12.66 -15.61
CA LEU A 162 0.32 -12.29 -16.55
C LEU A 162 0.73 -11.18 -17.53
N GLY A 163 2.00 -10.74 -17.48
CA GLY A 163 2.56 -9.75 -18.40
C GLY A 163 2.25 -8.30 -18.02
N TYR A 164 1.87 -8.02 -16.76
CA TYR A 164 1.77 -6.64 -16.29
C TYR A 164 3.17 -6.03 -16.13
N GLU A 165 3.28 -4.76 -16.49
CA GLU A 165 4.55 -4.04 -16.62
C GLU A 165 4.68 -2.89 -15.64
N LEU A 166 3.54 -2.43 -15.11
CA LEU A 166 3.42 -1.35 -14.13
C LEU A 166 2.34 -1.69 -13.12
N LEU A 167 2.64 -1.52 -11.84
CA LEU A 167 1.66 -1.58 -10.76
C LEU A 167 1.38 -0.20 -10.20
N ALA A 168 0.14 0.02 -9.77
CA ALA A 168 -0.23 1.05 -8.83
C ALA A 168 -0.79 0.38 -7.56
N THR A 169 -0.60 1.00 -6.42
CA THR A 169 -1.10 0.50 -5.14
C THR A 169 -2.30 1.30 -4.67
N GLY A 170 -3.22 0.62 -4.02
CA GLY A 170 -4.36 1.20 -3.32
C GLY A 170 -4.67 0.40 -2.08
N GLU A 171 -5.44 0.99 -1.22
CA GLU A 171 -5.98 0.34 -0.03
C GLU A 171 -7.47 0.66 0.13
N MET A 172 -8.16 -0.21 0.85
CA MET A 172 -9.49 0.04 1.37
C MET A 172 -9.62 -0.61 2.74
N GLY A 173 -9.71 0.21 3.79
CA GLY A 173 -9.80 -0.29 5.15
C GLY A 173 -10.31 0.78 6.11
N ILE A 174 -11.53 0.61 6.61
CA ILE A 174 -12.06 1.56 7.59
C ILE A 174 -11.19 1.50 8.85
N GLY A 175 -10.70 2.68 9.28
CA GLY A 175 -9.80 2.82 10.44
C GLY A 175 -8.31 2.91 10.11
N ASN A 176 -7.90 2.62 8.89
CA ASN A 176 -6.48 2.53 8.50
C ASN A 176 -5.69 3.85 8.60
N THR A 177 -6.34 4.99 8.50
CA THR A 177 -5.67 6.28 8.76
C THR A 177 -5.25 6.45 10.22
N THR A 178 -5.82 5.65 11.14
CA THR A 178 -5.39 5.61 12.54
C THR A 178 -4.11 4.77 12.68
N THR A 179 -4.08 3.59 12.08
CA THR A 179 -2.89 2.72 12.08
C THR A 179 -1.73 3.37 11.33
N SER A 180 -2.00 4.01 10.16
CA SER A 180 -0.99 4.78 9.43
C SER A 180 -0.38 5.90 10.27
N SER A 181 -1.21 6.67 11.00
CA SER A 181 -0.72 7.73 11.89
C SER A 181 0.08 7.16 13.07
N ALA A 182 -0.33 6.01 13.63
CA ALA A 182 0.40 5.36 14.71
C ALA A 182 1.80 4.91 14.25
N MET A 183 1.89 4.23 13.11
CA MET A 183 3.18 3.82 12.53
C MET A 183 4.06 5.04 12.19
N THR A 184 3.48 6.11 11.63
CA THR A 184 4.20 7.34 11.31
C THR A 184 4.76 8.00 12.57
N ALA A 185 3.96 8.07 13.65
CA ALA A 185 4.41 8.63 14.95
C ALA A 185 5.62 7.85 15.47
N VAL A 186 5.59 6.53 15.43
CA VAL A 186 6.69 5.66 15.88
C VAL A 186 7.95 5.85 15.04
N PHE A 187 7.83 5.70 13.69
CA PHE A 187 9.00 5.77 12.81
C PHE A 187 9.67 7.15 12.79
N LEU A 188 8.89 8.22 12.86
CA LEU A 188 9.41 9.58 12.89
C LEU A 188 9.73 10.08 14.30
N ARG A 189 9.43 9.29 15.35
CA ARG A 189 9.56 9.69 16.77
C ARG A 189 8.87 11.02 17.03
N MET A 190 7.65 11.15 16.52
CA MET A 190 6.84 12.36 16.62
C MET A 190 5.60 12.11 17.49
N GLU A 191 5.15 13.14 18.16
CA GLU A 191 3.88 13.10 18.89
C GLU A 191 2.72 12.84 17.92
N PRO A 192 1.76 11.95 18.26
CA PRO A 192 0.63 11.62 17.42
C PRO A 192 -0.17 12.82 16.92
N GLU A 193 -0.27 13.89 17.69
CA GLU A 193 -0.94 15.13 17.30
C GLU A 193 -0.40 15.75 16.03
N ARG A 194 0.90 15.60 15.78
CA ARG A 194 1.59 16.20 14.63
C ARG A 194 1.39 15.43 13.33
N VAL A 195 1.06 14.15 13.44
CA VAL A 195 0.96 13.23 12.28
C VAL A 195 -0.44 12.66 12.08
N THR A 196 -1.42 13.06 12.90
CA THR A 196 -2.78 12.55 12.82
C THR A 196 -3.74 13.55 12.20
N GLY A 197 -4.34 13.16 11.08
CA GLY A 197 -5.38 13.91 10.40
C GLY A 197 -6.79 13.40 10.71
N ARG A 198 -7.77 14.13 10.16
CA ARG A 198 -9.21 13.80 10.30
C ARG A 198 -9.65 12.56 9.51
N GLY A 199 -8.77 12.00 8.67
CA GLY A 199 -9.16 10.93 7.75
C GLY A 199 -10.31 11.35 6.84
N ALA A 200 -11.35 10.52 6.75
CA ALA A 200 -12.52 10.79 5.93
C ALA A 200 -13.47 11.87 6.51
N GLY A 201 -12.99 12.76 7.39
CA GLY A 201 -13.74 13.92 7.85
C GLY A 201 -14.23 13.85 9.29
N LEU A 202 -13.51 13.23 10.21
CA LEU A 202 -13.82 13.21 11.63
C LEU A 202 -14.09 14.62 12.21
N SER A 203 -15.02 14.72 13.13
CA SER A 203 -15.24 15.91 13.96
C SER A 203 -14.00 16.24 14.83
N GLY A 204 -13.93 17.41 15.39
CA GLY A 204 -12.86 17.77 16.32
C GLY A 204 -12.80 16.85 17.55
N ALA A 205 -13.96 16.41 18.07
CA ALA A 205 -14.03 15.44 19.15
C ALA A 205 -13.54 14.04 18.71
N GLY A 206 -13.89 13.62 17.48
CA GLY A 206 -13.41 12.38 16.89
C GLY A 206 -11.89 12.38 16.69
N LEU A 207 -11.32 13.48 16.21
CA LEU A 207 -9.86 13.61 16.07
C LEU A 207 -9.15 13.47 17.41
N LYS A 208 -9.68 14.09 18.47
CA LYS A 208 -9.13 13.95 19.83
C LYS A 208 -9.20 12.50 20.33
N ARG A 209 -10.27 11.76 20.02
CA ARG A 209 -10.35 10.32 20.36
C ARG A 209 -9.30 9.53 19.59
N LYS A 210 -9.16 9.78 18.29
CA LYS A 210 -8.18 9.13 17.41
C LYS A 210 -6.74 9.32 17.92
N VAL A 211 -6.36 10.53 18.25
CA VAL A 211 -5.04 10.83 18.85
C VAL A 211 -4.84 10.08 20.17
N ARG A 212 -5.84 10.08 21.06
CA ARG A 212 -5.74 9.32 22.33
C ARG A 212 -5.61 7.81 22.11
N ALA A 213 -6.33 7.26 21.14
CA ALA A 213 -6.21 5.84 20.80
C ALA A 213 -4.80 5.49 20.31
N ILE A 214 -4.19 6.34 19.50
CA ILE A 214 -2.80 6.18 19.04
C ILE A 214 -1.82 6.25 20.20
N TRP A 215 -1.93 7.27 21.07
CA TRP A 215 -1.10 7.39 22.27
C TRP A 215 -1.18 6.13 23.14
N ARG A 216 -2.41 5.66 23.40
CA ARG A 216 -2.65 4.45 24.19
C ARG A 216 -1.98 3.23 23.59
N ALA A 217 -2.12 3.03 22.27
CA ALA A 217 -1.53 1.90 21.57
C ALA A 217 0.00 1.93 21.63
N ILE A 218 0.62 3.08 21.35
CA ILE A 218 2.07 3.24 21.40
C ILE A 218 2.60 3.02 22.82
N SER A 219 1.96 3.61 23.84
CA SER A 219 2.37 3.44 25.23
C SER A 219 2.17 2.02 25.76
N LEU A 220 1.14 1.31 25.29
CA LEU A 220 0.85 -0.06 25.72
C LEU A 220 1.85 -1.08 25.14
N HIS A 221 2.22 -0.90 23.89
CA HIS A 221 3.00 -1.92 23.16
C HIS A 221 4.47 -1.55 22.97
N GLU A 222 4.85 -0.29 23.21
CA GLU A 222 6.22 0.21 23.05
C GLU A 222 6.88 -0.33 21.75
N PRO A 223 6.32 0.00 20.56
CA PRO A 223 6.85 -0.55 19.30
C PRO A 223 8.26 -0.05 19.05
N ASP A 224 9.16 -0.99 18.67
CA ASP A 224 10.55 -0.68 18.35
C ASP A 224 10.66 -0.11 16.94
N ALA A 225 10.96 1.19 16.82
CA ALA A 225 11.14 1.89 15.56
C ALA A 225 12.27 1.31 14.67
N SER A 226 13.20 0.52 15.24
CA SER A 226 14.27 -0.14 14.51
C SER A 226 13.87 -1.49 13.91
N ASP A 227 12.72 -2.06 14.34
CA ASP A 227 12.14 -3.28 13.78
C ASP A 227 10.79 -2.98 13.10
N PRO A 228 10.77 -2.77 11.77
CA PRO A 228 9.53 -2.46 11.06
C PRO A 228 8.42 -3.51 11.20
N LEU A 229 8.76 -4.78 11.39
CA LEU A 229 7.79 -5.84 11.62
C LEU A 229 7.20 -5.78 13.03
N ASP A 230 7.95 -5.34 14.01
CA ASP A 230 7.43 -5.09 15.36
C ASP A 230 6.42 -3.94 15.35
N VAL A 231 6.76 -2.82 14.73
CA VAL A 231 5.85 -1.68 14.55
C VAL A 231 4.57 -2.10 13.83
N LEU A 232 4.72 -2.79 12.68
CA LEU A 232 3.58 -3.26 11.87
C LEU A 232 2.68 -4.19 12.66
N SER A 233 3.24 -5.15 13.40
CA SER A 233 2.45 -6.11 14.18
C SER A 233 1.71 -5.47 15.34
N LYS A 234 2.29 -4.49 16.00
CA LYS A 234 1.72 -3.84 17.18
C LYS A 234 0.66 -2.80 16.85
N VAL A 235 0.93 -1.93 15.87
CA VAL A 235 0.09 -0.76 15.58
C VAL A 235 -0.27 -0.58 14.09
N GLY A 236 0.00 -1.57 13.26
CA GLY A 236 -0.24 -1.53 11.82
C GLY A 236 -1.60 -2.10 11.38
N GLY A 237 -1.72 -2.36 10.08
CA GLY A 237 -2.89 -2.93 9.41
C GLY A 237 -2.51 -3.95 8.33
N PHE A 238 -3.39 -4.88 8.02
CA PHE A 238 -3.16 -5.87 6.96
C PHE A 238 -3.09 -5.22 5.57
N ASP A 239 -3.86 -4.17 5.33
CA ASP A 239 -3.81 -3.35 4.11
C ASP A 239 -2.42 -2.75 3.89
N ILE A 240 -1.84 -2.13 4.93
CA ILE A 240 -0.47 -1.58 4.89
C ILE A 240 0.56 -2.68 4.64
N ALA A 241 0.43 -3.82 5.33
CA ALA A 241 1.31 -4.96 5.16
C ALA A 241 1.25 -5.53 3.73
N GLY A 242 0.04 -5.68 3.17
CA GLY A 242 -0.16 -6.13 1.79
C GLY A 242 0.44 -5.18 0.76
N MET A 243 0.27 -3.86 0.95
CA MET A 243 0.92 -2.86 0.09
C MET A 243 2.45 -2.92 0.19
N CYS A 244 3.02 -3.08 1.39
CA CYS A 244 4.45 -3.30 1.57
C CYS A 244 4.93 -4.49 0.72
N GLY A 245 4.17 -5.58 0.71
CA GLY A 245 4.44 -6.74 -0.13
C GLY A 245 4.45 -6.42 -1.63
N LEU A 246 3.52 -5.57 -2.10
CA LEU A 246 3.51 -5.13 -3.51
C LEU A 246 4.76 -4.33 -3.87
N PHE A 247 5.22 -3.43 -3.00
CA PHE A 247 6.45 -2.66 -3.23
C PHE A 247 7.69 -3.55 -3.25
N LEU A 248 7.83 -4.44 -2.28
CA LEU A 248 8.96 -5.38 -2.23
C LEU A 248 8.95 -6.34 -3.41
N GLY A 249 7.78 -6.88 -3.76
CA GLY A 249 7.59 -7.73 -4.93
C GLY A 249 7.94 -7.01 -6.23
N GLY A 250 7.44 -5.79 -6.42
CA GLY A 250 7.76 -4.96 -7.57
C GLY A 250 9.27 -4.71 -7.70
N ALA A 251 9.93 -4.35 -6.61
CA ALA A 251 11.38 -4.13 -6.59
C ALA A 251 12.17 -5.40 -6.96
N ALA A 252 11.82 -6.56 -6.40
CA ALA A 252 12.47 -7.84 -6.70
C ALA A 252 12.23 -8.32 -8.14
N LEU A 253 11.10 -7.95 -8.74
CA LEU A 253 10.69 -8.32 -10.10
C LEU A 253 11.03 -7.27 -11.15
N GLN A 254 11.70 -6.19 -10.76
CA GLN A 254 12.03 -5.06 -11.65
C GLN A 254 10.79 -4.49 -12.36
N MET A 255 9.70 -4.43 -11.64
CA MET A 255 8.43 -3.90 -12.08
C MET A 255 8.15 -2.57 -11.35
N PRO A 256 8.00 -1.45 -12.08
CA PRO A 256 7.69 -0.16 -11.48
C PRO A 256 6.39 -0.23 -10.68
N VAL A 257 6.38 0.41 -9.50
CA VAL A 257 5.22 0.53 -8.63
C VAL A 257 4.96 2.00 -8.35
N ILE A 258 3.75 2.46 -8.64
CA ILE A 258 3.27 3.82 -8.33
C ILE A 258 2.55 3.77 -6.99
N MET A 259 2.94 4.68 -6.07
CA MET A 259 2.30 4.89 -4.79
C MET A 259 1.23 5.97 -4.91
#